data_4034cc485854932536d7e4fa39f12b5c
#
_entry.id   4034cc485854932536d7e4fa39f12b5c
#
_cell.length_a   1.000
_cell.length_b   1.000
_cell.length_c   1.000
_cell.angle_alpha   90.00
_cell.angle_beta   90.00
_cell.angle_gamma   90.00
#
_symmetry.space_group_name_H-M   'P 1'
#
loop_
_entity.id
_entity.type
_entity.pdbx_description
1 polymer ?
#
loop_
_entity_poly.entity_id
_entity_poly.type
_entity_poly.pdbx_seq_one_letter_code
_entity_poly.pdbx_strand_id
1 'polypeptide(L)'
;MLSFWEKDSYYADSDFVIIGAGLMGLWSAYELKKAAPSLSITILEKNATPLGASTRNAGFACFGSLTELISDESSMGTAAMLSIVESRFKGIQKIRANFSDEAIQYDACGGFEAIQNDHSTASNLEEHIQYLNTLLAPITGNHETFCNATQQMNRYGVKGFDHLVYNSFEAGIHSGKLVNELTSKVLALGVRIINGIEVKGWIRTAESLEINTQFGQTIKAKQLIACMNGFTQNLLPQLNIQPARGQILLTKPIDGLMLKGTFHFDEGFYYWRNIGNRILIGGARNLDIPAEQTTDLALSLIHISEPTRLRRI
;
A
#
# COMPACT_ATOMS: atom_id res chain seq x y z
N MET A 1 -30.87 16.57 -15.36
CA MET A 1 -31.02 15.72 -16.57
C MET A 1 -29.72 15.77 -17.33
N LEU A 2 -29.15 14.62 -17.74
CA LEU A 2 -27.95 14.59 -18.57
C LEU A 2 -28.28 14.95 -20.02
N SER A 3 -27.42 15.72 -20.66
CA SER A 3 -27.48 16.02 -22.09
C SER A 3 -27.17 14.77 -22.93
N PHE A 4 -27.42 14.85 -24.23
CA PHE A 4 -27.03 13.78 -25.15
C PHE A 4 -25.52 13.52 -25.14
N TRP A 5 -24.72 14.60 -25.14
CA TRP A 5 -23.27 14.51 -25.17
C TRP A 5 -22.69 13.88 -23.89
N GLU A 6 -23.25 14.21 -22.73
CA GLU A 6 -22.83 13.60 -21.46
C GLU A 6 -23.14 12.10 -21.43
N LYS A 7 -24.33 11.70 -21.90
CA LYS A 7 -24.73 10.29 -21.96
C LYS A 7 -23.87 9.49 -22.95
N ASP A 8 -23.55 10.07 -24.10
CA ASP A 8 -22.81 9.40 -25.17
C ASP A 8 -21.29 9.32 -24.88
N SER A 9 -20.78 10.17 -23.97
CA SER A 9 -19.35 10.23 -23.63
C SER A 9 -19.06 9.72 -22.22
N TYR A 10 -19.30 10.55 -21.22
CA TYR A 10 -18.92 10.26 -19.83
C TYR A 10 -19.69 9.11 -19.20
N TYR A 11 -21.00 9.04 -19.52
CA TYR A 11 -21.94 8.07 -18.93
C TYR A 11 -22.36 6.97 -19.90
N ALA A 12 -21.65 6.82 -21.01
CA ALA A 12 -21.90 5.74 -21.96
C ALA A 12 -21.69 4.36 -21.29
N ASP A 13 -22.47 3.38 -21.70
CA ASP A 13 -22.39 2.01 -21.24
C ASP A 13 -20.96 1.46 -21.32
N SER A 14 -20.59 0.59 -20.40
CA SER A 14 -19.25 0.01 -20.29
C SER A 14 -19.30 -1.51 -20.23
N ASP A 15 -18.24 -2.17 -20.70
CA ASP A 15 -18.04 -3.59 -20.43
C ASP A 15 -17.74 -3.79 -18.94
N PHE A 16 -16.91 -2.90 -18.36
CA PHE A 16 -16.59 -2.91 -16.94
C PHE A 16 -16.80 -1.53 -16.32
N VAL A 17 -17.40 -1.53 -15.13
CA VAL A 17 -17.30 -0.41 -14.20
C VAL A 17 -16.43 -0.86 -13.01
N ILE A 18 -15.48 -0.02 -12.62
CA ILE A 18 -14.60 -0.23 -11.47
C ILE A 18 -14.91 0.85 -10.44
N ILE A 19 -15.20 0.46 -9.21
CA ILE A 19 -15.44 1.41 -8.12
C ILE A 19 -14.13 1.64 -7.35
N GLY A 20 -13.64 2.87 -7.39
CA GLY A 20 -12.40 3.32 -6.75
C GLY A 20 -11.22 3.46 -7.72
N ALA A 21 -10.67 4.68 -7.78
CA ALA A 21 -9.47 5.03 -8.57
C ALA A 21 -8.16 4.91 -7.74
N GLY A 22 -8.14 4.06 -6.73
CA GLY A 22 -6.93 3.67 -6.01
C GLY A 22 -6.06 2.72 -6.84
N LEU A 23 -4.90 2.32 -6.29
CA LEU A 23 -3.96 1.43 -6.98
C LEU A 23 -4.63 0.16 -7.51
N MET A 24 -5.50 -0.49 -6.73
CA MET A 24 -6.18 -1.71 -7.18
C MET A 24 -7.09 -1.47 -8.37
N GLY A 25 -7.91 -0.40 -8.36
CA GLY A 25 -8.80 -0.09 -9.48
C GLY A 25 -8.04 0.30 -10.74
N LEU A 26 -7.00 1.12 -10.59
CA LEU A 26 -6.15 1.53 -11.71
C LEU A 26 -5.38 0.35 -12.33
N TRP A 27 -4.75 -0.50 -11.50
CA TRP A 27 -4.07 -1.70 -12.01
C TRP A 27 -5.04 -2.69 -12.64
N SER A 28 -6.24 -2.87 -12.08
CA SER A 28 -7.27 -3.73 -12.69
C SER A 28 -7.66 -3.23 -14.08
N ALA A 29 -7.90 -1.92 -14.23
CA ALA A 29 -8.18 -1.32 -15.52
C ALA A 29 -7.03 -1.47 -16.51
N TYR A 30 -5.78 -1.25 -16.05
CA TYR A 30 -4.59 -1.41 -16.86
C TYR A 30 -4.44 -2.83 -17.42
N GLU A 31 -4.56 -3.84 -16.55
CA GLU A 31 -4.43 -5.24 -16.96
C GLU A 31 -5.56 -5.69 -17.88
N LEU A 32 -6.80 -5.28 -17.60
CA LEU A 32 -7.93 -5.55 -18.48
C LEU A 32 -7.71 -4.96 -19.88
N LYS A 33 -7.24 -3.72 -19.96
CA LYS A 33 -6.95 -3.06 -21.25
C LYS A 33 -5.78 -3.71 -21.97
N LYS A 34 -4.77 -4.21 -21.26
CA LYS A 34 -3.66 -4.99 -21.86
C LYS A 34 -4.15 -6.33 -22.43
N ALA A 35 -4.99 -7.04 -21.68
CA ALA A 35 -5.51 -8.34 -22.09
C ALA A 35 -6.53 -8.23 -23.23
N ALA A 36 -7.36 -7.18 -23.23
CA ALA A 36 -8.40 -6.95 -24.23
C ALA A 36 -8.55 -5.44 -24.51
N PRO A 37 -7.78 -4.89 -25.45
CA PRO A 37 -7.76 -3.44 -25.74
C PRO A 37 -9.11 -2.83 -26.16
N SER A 38 -10.01 -3.63 -26.72
CA SER A 38 -11.35 -3.19 -27.16
C SER A 38 -12.34 -2.98 -26.02
N LEU A 39 -12.06 -3.46 -24.80
CA LEU A 39 -12.97 -3.30 -23.67
C LEU A 39 -13.20 -1.81 -23.36
N SER A 40 -14.47 -1.46 -23.17
CA SER A 40 -14.86 -0.17 -22.60
C SER A 40 -14.86 -0.26 -21.07
N ILE A 41 -14.05 0.59 -20.42
CA ILE A 41 -13.87 0.57 -18.97
C ILE A 41 -14.11 1.97 -18.41
N THR A 42 -14.94 2.05 -17.36
CA THR A 42 -15.16 3.27 -16.59
C THR A 42 -14.79 3.05 -15.13
N ILE A 43 -13.94 3.91 -14.58
CA ILE A 43 -13.63 3.96 -13.16
C ILE A 43 -14.46 5.08 -12.52
N LEU A 44 -15.12 4.79 -11.41
CA LEU A 44 -15.88 5.76 -10.61
C LEU A 44 -15.12 6.01 -9.30
N GLU A 45 -14.69 7.24 -9.09
CA GLU A 45 -14.01 7.66 -7.86
C GLU A 45 -14.93 8.62 -7.07
N LYS A 46 -15.10 8.31 -5.78
CA LYS A 46 -15.97 9.08 -4.88
C LYS A 46 -15.49 10.53 -4.69
N ASN A 47 -14.19 10.72 -4.56
CA ASN A 47 -13.58 12.02 -4.26
C ASN A 47 -13.10 12.72 -5.54
N ALA A 48 -12.76 14.01 -5.43
CA ALA A 48 -12.15 14.77 -6.53
C ALA A 48 -10.79 14.17 -6.94
N THR A 49 -10.07 13.59 -5.99
CA THR A 49 -8.82 12.84 -6.19
C THR A 49 -8.86 11.58 -5.33
N PRO A 50 -8.10 10.51 -5.63
CA PRO A 50 -8.04 9.32 -4.78
C PRO A 50 -7.48 9.66 -3.39
N LEU A 51 -8.35 9.74 -2.38
CA LEU A 51 -8.00 10.06 -0.99
C LEU A 51 -7.95 8.84 -0.06
N GLY A 52 -7.90 7.63 -0.62
CA GLY A 52 -7.81 6.38 0.13
C GLY A 52 -6.37 5.98 0.48
N ALA A 53 -6.19 4.73 0.92
CA ALA A 53 -4.90 4.16 1.33
C ALA A 53 -3.81 4.27 0.27
N SER A 54 -4.15 4.34 -1.02
CA SER A 54 -3.20 4.44 -2.12
C SER A 54 -2.35 5.72 -2.10
N THR A 55 -2.86 6.81 -1.53
CA THR A 55 -2.16 8.10 -1.39
C THR A 55 -1.88 8.48 0.06
N ARG A 56 -2.29 7.63 1.03
CA ARG A 56 -2.15 7.86 2.47
C ARG A 56 -1.41 6.70 3.14
N ASN A 57 -0.18 6.45 2.68
CA ASN A 57 0.70 5.42 3.19
C ASN A 57 2.12 5.97 3.33
N ALA A 58 3.02 5.19 3.92
CA ALA A 58 4.40 5.62 4.16
C ALA A 58 5.30 5.55 2.91
N GLY A 59 4.82 4.99 1.81
CA GLY A 59 5.57 4.88 0.57
C GLY A 59 6.72 3.88 0.65
N PHE A 60 6.47 2.71 1.21
CA PHE A 60 7.40 1.59 1.23
C PHE A 60 7.08 0.64 0.08
N ALA A 61 8.07 0.30 -0.71
CA ALA A 61 8.05 -0.81 -1.63
C ALA A 61 8.77 -1.98 -0.96
N CYS A 62 8.03 -2.79 -0.21
CA CYS A 62 8.55 -3.87 0.64
C CYS A 62 7.70 -5.13 0.47
N PHE A 63 8.27 -6.27 0.88
CA PHE A 63 7.55 -7.55 0.85
C PHE A 63 7.52 -8.27 2.20
N GLY A 64 8.08 -7.68 3.23
CA GLY A 64 8.10 -8.16 4.61
C GLY A 64 9.48 -8.03 5.24
N SER A 65 9.53 -7.63 6.52
CA SER A 65 10.76 -7.63 7.30
C SER A 65 11.07 -9.03 7.86
N LEU A 66 12.25 -9.25 8.41
CA LEU A 66 12.69 -10.56 8.89
C LEU A 66 11.73 -11.10 9.97
N THR A 67 11.42 -10.29 10.99
CA THR A 67 10.56 -10.73 12.11
C THR A 67 9.10 -10.86 11.67
N GLU A 68 8.60 -9.99 10.75
CA GLU A 68 7.28 -10.12 10.14
C GLU A 68 7.14 -11.46 9.44
N LEU A 69 8.12 -11.86 8.62
CA LEU A 69 8.05 -13.12 7.87
C LEU A 69 8.11 -14.36 8.77
N ILE A 70 8.87 -14.33 9.87
CA ILE A 70 8.90 -15.41 10.86
C ILE A 70 7.55 -15.53 11.56
N SER A 71 6.95 -14.40 11.94
CA SER A 71 5.62 -14.35 12.55
C SER A 71 4.53 -14.83 11.58
N ASP A 72 4.57 -14.37 10.33
CA ASP A 72 3.67 -14.82 9.26
C ASP A 72 3.78 -16.34 9.04
N GLU A 73 5.00 -16.88 8.96
CA GLU A 73 5.21 -18.31 8.82
C GLU A 73 4.62 -19.10 9.99
N SER A 74 4.82 -18.62 11.22
CA SER A 74 4.25 -19.25 12.41
C SER A 74 2.72 -19.25 12.41
N SER A 75 2.10 -18.21 11.88
CA SER A 75 0.65 -18.00 11.91
C SER A 75 -0.08 -18.71 10.77
N MET A 76 0.49 -18.72 9.55
CA MET A 76 -0.19 -19.20 8.35
C MET A 76 0.54 -20.33 7.61
N GLY A 77 1.75 -20.68 8.05
CA GLY A 77 2.60 -21.70 7.44
C GLY A 77 3.46 -21.20 6.28
N THR A 78 4.57 -21.91 6.04
CA THR A 78 5.62 -21.52 5.08
C THR A 78 5.07 -21.29 3.66
N ALA A 79 4.20 -22.16 3.16
CA ALA A 79 3.69 -22.06 1.79
C ALA A 79 2.83 -20.79 1.58
N ALA A 80 1.98 -20.43 2.54
CA ALA A 80 1.16 -19.24 2.46
C ALA A 80 2.01 -17.96 2.58
N MET A 81 2.95 -17.93 3.52
CA MET A 81 3.90 -16.83 3.68
C MET A 81 4.70 -16.60 2.39
N LEU A 82 5.29 -17.66 1.79
CA LEU A 82 6.05 -17.53 0.53
C LEU A 82 5.19 -17.05 -0.64
N SER A 83 3.93 -17.49 -0.73
CA SER A 83 2.99 -17.00 -1.77
C SER A 83 2.74 -15.50 -1.65
N ILE A 84 2.60 -14.99 -0.43
CA ILE A 84 2.44 -13.55 -0.17
C ILE A 84 3.71 -12.78 -0.54
N VAL A 85 4.87 -13.26 -0.12
CA VAL A 85 6.18 -12.66 -0.46
C VAL A 85 6.36 -12.62 -1.98
N GLU A 86 6.12 -13.73 -2.68
CA GLU A 86 6.25 -13.79 -4.14
C GLU A 86 5.33 -12.79 -4.83
N SER A 87 4.08 -12.69 -4.37
CA SER A 87 3.11 -11.74 -4.93
C SER A 87 3.55 -10.27 -4.71
N ARG A 88 4.02 -9.94 -3.50
CA ARG A 88 4.53 -8.61 -3.16
C ARG A 88 5.80 -8.29 -3.96
N PHE A 89 6.74 -9.22 -4.06
CA PHE A 89 7.99 -9.05 -4.82
C PHE A 89 7.73 -8.84 -6.31
N LYS A 90 6.88 -9.68 -6.93
CA LYS A 90 6.42 -9.49 -8.32
C LYS A 90 5.72 -8.15 -8.51
N GLY A 91 4.98 -7.68 -7.50
CA GLY A 91 4.35 -6.36 -7.50
C GLY A 91 5.39 -5.23 -7.60
N ILE A 92 6.46 -5.29 -6.83
CA ILE A 92 7.58 -4.33 -6.90
C ILE A 92 8.23 -4.35 -8.28
N GLN A 93 8.55 -5.55 -8.79
CA GLN A 93 9.12 -5.70 -10.14
C GLN A 93 8.19 -5.13 -11.21
N LYS A 94 6.89 -5.37 -11.11
CA LYS A 94 5.87 -4.84 -12.04
C LYS A 94 5.82 -3.32 -12.03
N ILE A 95 5.90 -2.70 -10.86
CA ILE A 95 5.96 -1.22 -10.74
C ILE A 95 7.20 -0.71 -11.50
N ARG A 96 8.38 -1.25 -11.23
CA ARG A 96 9.63 -0.84 -11.88
C ARG A 96 9.67 -1.11 -13.38
N ALA A 97 9.03 -2.18 -13.84
CA ALA A 97 8.92 -2.48 -15.29
C ALA A 97 7.99 -1.51 -16.02
N ASN A 98 7.10 -0.82 -15.33
CA ASN A 98 6.11 0.07 -15.93
C ASN A 98 6.43 1.56 -15.80
N PHE A 99 7.27 1.95 -14.83
CA PHE A 99 7.57 3.35 -14.52
C PHE A 99 9.06 3.53 -14.31
N SER A 100 9.62 4.66 -14.73
CA SER A 100 10.99 5.03 -14.38
C SER A 100 11.08 5.38 -12.89
N ASP A 101 12.24 5.08 -12.29
CA ASP A 101 12.50 5.41 -10.89
C ASP A 101 12.32 6.92 -10.62
N GLU A 102 12.66 7.78 -11.58
CA GLU A 102 12.47 9.23 -11.49
C GLU A 102 10.99 9.64 -11.45
N ALA A 103 10.15 9.07 -12.33
CA ALA A 103 8.75 9.43 -12.44
C ALA A 103 7.97 9.19 -11.13
N ILE A 104 8.28 8.10 -10.45
CA ILE A 104 7.60 7.70 -9.22
C ILE A 104 8.44 7.94 -7.95
N GLN A 105 9.62 8.58 -8.11
CA GLN A 105 10.61 8.78 -7.05
C GLN A 105 10.88 7.47 -6.28
N TYR A 106 11.17 6.40 -7.04
CA TYR A 106 11.61 5.14 -6.49
C TYR A 106 13.06 5.27 -6.03
N ASP A 107 13.28 5.18 -4.72
CA ASP A 107 14.60 5.26 -4.11
C ASP A 107 15.00 3.85 -3.64
N ALA A 108 15.91 3.22 -4.38
CA ALA A 108 16.44 1.89 -4.08
C ALA A 108 17.43 1.93 -2.88
N CYS A 109 17.00 2.55 -1.79
CA CYS A 109 17.81 2.76 -0.58
C CYS A 109 18.00 1.51 0.26
N GLY A 110 17.26 0.43 -0.03
CA GLY A 110 17.12 -0.72 0.83
C GLY A 110 16.18 -0.49 2.00
N GLY A 111 15.79 -1.57 2.67
CA GLY A 111 15.00 -1.57 3.89
C GLY A 111 15.82 -2.10 5.07
N PHE A 112 15.48 -1.65 6.24
CA PHE A 112 16.11 -2.05 7.47
C PHE A 112 15.07 -2.48 8.49
N GLU A 113 15.37 -3.48 9.28
CA GLU A 113 14.60 -3.80 10.48
C GLU A 113 15.49 -3.64 11.71
N ALA A 114 15.04 -2.82 12.66
CA ALA A 114 15.67 -2.65 13.94
C ALA A 114 15.07 -3.64 14.95
N ILE A 115 15.92 -4.34 15.71
CA ILE A 115 15.49 -5.41 16.63
C ILE A 115 16.14 -5.15 17.99
N GLN A 116 15.38 -5.39 19.08
CA GLN A 116 15.86 -5.34 20.45
C GLN A 116 16.19 -6.76 20.96
N ASN A 117 17.08 -6.87 21.94
CA ASN A 117 17.53 -8.16 22.49
C ASN A 117 16.42 -8.97 23.17
N ASP A 118 15.35 -8.35 23.60
CA ASP A 118 14.18 -9.02 24.19
C ASP A 118 13.24 -9.64 23.15
N HIS A 119 13.43 -9.34 21.87
CA HIS A 119 12.69 -10.01 20.79
C HIS A 119 13.17 -11.45 20.62
N SER A 120 12.25 -12.39 20.47
CA SER A 120 12.54 -13.84 20.36
C SER A 120 13.53 -14.19 19.24
N THR A 121 13.51 -13.45 18.14
CA THR A 121 14.39 -13.66 16.98
C THR A 121 15.84 -13.21 17.25
N ALA A 122 16.08 -12.34 18.22
CA ALA A 122 17.40 -11.73 18.45
C ALA A 122 18.47 -12.77 18.86
N SER A 123 18.10 -13.76 19.67
CA SER A 123 19.05 -14.77 20.18
C SER A 123 19.68 -15.65 19.10
N ASN A 124 18.98 -15.88 18.00
CA ASN A 124 19.43 -16.71 16.85
C ASN A 124 19.34 -15.96 15.54
N LEU A 125 19.68 -14.67 15.55
CA LEU A 125 19.48 -13.77 14.41
C LEU A 125 20.11 -14.28 13.11
N GLU A 126 21.35 -14.76 13.16
CA GLU A 126 22.07 -15.27 11.99
C GLU A 126 21.42 -16.54 11.42
N GLU A 127 20.92 -17.42 12.27
CA GLU A 127 20.21 -18.63 11.86
C GLU A 127 18.90 -18.27 11.14
N HIS A 128 18.16 -17.30 11.67
CA HIS A 128 16.94 -16.79 11.03
C HIS A 128 17.20 -16.11 9.70
N ILE A 129 18.27 -15.33 9.59
CA ILE A 129 18.71 -14.71 8.33
C ILE A 129 19.01 -15.81 7.30
N GLN A 130 19.83 -16.81 7.64
CA GLN A 130 20.20 -17.91 6.73
C GLN A 130 18.98 -18.74 6.31
N TYR A 131 18.10 -19.03 7.27
CA TYR A 131 16.87 -19.78 7.03
C TYR A 131 15.98 -19.07 6.00
N LEU A 132 15.62 -17.80 6.26
CA LEU A 132 14.78 -17.03 5.33
C LEU A 132 15.46 -16.78 3.98
N ASN A 133 16.77 -16.53 3.96
CA ASN A 133 17.51 -16.40 2.71
C ASN A 133 17.40 -17.66 1.85
N THR A 134 17.48 -18.84 2.46
CA THR A 134 17.29 -20.11 1.76
C THR A 134 15.89 -20.26 1.18
N LEU A 135 14.86 -19.91 1.94
CA LEU A 135 13.47 -19.97 1.50
C LEU A 135 13.15 -18.95 0.39
N LEU A 136 13.74 -17.77 0.46
CA LEU A 136 13.43 -16.67 -0.44
C LEU A 136 14.26 -16.69 -1.73
N ALA A 137 15.39 -17.40 -1.77
CA ALA A 137 16.25 -17.46 -2.94
C ALA A 137 15.55 -17.83 -4.25
N PRO A 138 14.59 -18.80 -4.29
CA PRO A 138 13.84 -19.10 -5.50
C PRO A 138 12.95 -17.92 -5.99
N ILE A 139 12.52 -17.05 -5.08
CA ILE A 139 11.65 -15.90 -5.38
C ILE A 139 12.47 -14.69 -5.81
N THR A 140 13.50 -14.35 -5.03
CA THR A 140 14.30 -13.13 -5.21
C THR A 140 15.43 -13.30 -6.22
N GLY A 141 15.84 -14.55 -6.48
CA GLY A 141 17.03 -14.87 -7.27
C GLY A 141 18.34 -14.55 -6.54
N ASN A 142 18.30 -14.34 -5.23
CA ASN A 142 19.44 -13.96 -4.40
C ASN A 142 19.45 -14.75 -3.09
N HIS A 143 20.62 -15.26 -2.72
CA HIS A 143 20.84 -15.98 -1.46
C HIS A 143 21.16 -15.05 -0.27
N GLU A 144 21.20 -13.74 -0.49
CA GLU A 144 21.48 -12.70 0.51
C GLU A 144 20.37 -11.62 0.50
N THR A 145 19.11 -12.07 0.60
CA THR A 145 17.96 -11.16 0.69
C THR A 145 18.05 -10.33 1.97
N PHE A 146 18.34 -10.98 3.08
CA PHE A 146 18.57 -10.36 4.39
C PHE A 146 20.05 -10.47 4.78
N CYS A 147 20.60 -9.40 5.33
CA CYS A 147 21.97 -9.34 5.84
C CYS A 147 22.01 -8.65 7.20
N ASN A 148 22.88 -9.11 8.10
CA ASN A 148 23.13 -8.40 9.36
C ASN A 148 23.85 -7.07 9.08
N ALA A 149 23.23 -5.97 9.45
CA ALA A 149 23.72 -4.61 9.27
C ALA A 149 23.97 -3.88 10.61
N THR A 150 24.03 -4.59 11.72
CA THR A 150 24.13 -4.03 13.07
C THR A 150 25.27 -3.02 13.21
N GLN A 151 26.43 -3.29 12.61
CA GLN A 151 27.57 -2.39 12.65
C GLN A 151 27.35 -1.07 11.89
N GLN A 152 26.30 -0.99 11.07
CA GLN A 152 25.98 0.19 10.28
C GLN A 152 25.01 1.16 10.98
N MET A 153 24.48 0.82 12.16
CA MET A 153 23.49 1.65 12.88
C MET A 153 23.93 3.10 13.05
N ASN A 154 25.19 3.31 13.42
CA ASN A 154 25.73 4.67 13.59
C ASN A 154 25.75 5.48 12.28
N ARG A 155 25.94 4.84 11.13
CA ARG A 155 25.92 5.48 9.80
C ARG A 155 24.55 6.08 9.49
N TYR A 156 23.49 5.48 9.97
CA TYR A 156 22.10 5.92 9.77
C TYR A 156 21.54 6.71 10.95
N GLY A 157 22.36 6.93 12.00
CA GLY A 157 21.91 7.64 13.21
C GLY A 157 20.88 6.85 14.03
N VAL A 158 20.79 5.52 13.82
CA VAL A 158 19.88 4.63 14.55
C VAL A 158 20.48 4.33 15.92
N LYS A 159 19.71 4.54 17.00
CA LYS A 159 20.13 4.32 18.39
C LYS A 159 18.98 3.69 19.18
N GLY A 160 19.34 2.99 20.26
CA GLY A 160 18.36 2.37 21.15
C GLY A 160 17.86 1.00 20.70
N PHE A 161 18.51 0.42 19.71
CA PHE A 161 18.29 -0.96 19.24
C PHE A 161 19.60 -1.74 19.33
N ASP A 162 19.50 -3.06 19.35
CA ASP A 162 20.64 -3.96 19.51
C ASP A 162 21.10 -4.55 18.19
N HIS A 163 20.17 -4.78 17.27
CA HIS A 163 20.45 -5.35 15.96
C HIS A 163 19.78 -4.54 14.84
N LEU A 164 20.38 -4.63 13.67
CA LEU A 164 19.84 -4.08 12.42
C LEU A 164 19.98 -5.11 11.32
N VAL A 165 18.88 -5.45 10.66
CA VAL A 165 18.85 -6.34 9.50
C VAL A 165 18.56 -5.51 8.25
N TYR A 166 19.29 -5.75 7.18
CA TYR A 166 19.16 -5.06 5.90
C TYR A 166 18.54 -5.95 4.85
N ASN A 167 17.61 -5.40 4.05
CA ASN A 167 17.04 -6.02 2.86
C ASN A 167 17.30 -5.12 1.65
N SER A 168 18.08 -5.61 0.68
CA SER A 168 18.48 -4.85 -0.51
C SER A 168 17.37 -4.65 -1.54
N PHE A 169 16.27 -5.39 -1.45
CA PHE A 169 15.15 -5.36 -2.40
C PHE A 169 14.06 -4.35 -2.02
N GLU A 170 14.14 -3.78 -0.84
CA GLU A 170 13.20 -2.76 -0.42
C GLU A 170 13.60 -1.37 -0.93
N ALA A 171 12.61 -0.49 -0.99
CA ALA A 171 12.80 0.86 -1.48
C ALA A 171 11.79 1.84 -0.91
N GLY A 172 12.12 3.10 -0.99
CA GLY A 172 11.16 4.17 -0.83
C GLY A 172 10.48 4.51 -2.15
N ILE A 173 9.20 4.90 -2.11
CA ILE A 173 8.44 5.34 -3.29
C ILE A 173 7.58 6.56 -2.96
N HIS A 174 7.27 7.38 -3.94
CA HIS A 174 6.29 8.44 -3.80
C HIS A 174 4.91 7.96 -4.27
N SER A 175 4.10 7.47 -3.35
CA SER A 175 2.81 6.84 -3.67
C SER A 175 1.86 7.71 -4.48
N GLY A 176 1.82 9.02 -4.21
CA GLY A 176 1.01 9.96 -4.99
C GLY A 176 1.46 10.07 -6.45
N LYS A 177 2.78 10.08 -6.70
CA LYS A 177 3.30 10.06 -8.06
C LYS A 177 2.99 8.74 -8.78
N LEU A 178 3.15 7.61 -8.09
CA LEU A 178 2.77 6.31 -8.65
C LEU A 178 1.30 6.28 -9.08
N VAL A 179 0.39 6.79 -8.24
CA VAL A 179 -1.03 6.88 -8.60
C VAL A 179 -1.26 7.78 -9.81
N ASN A 180 -0.60 8.93 -9.88
CA ASN A 180 -0.72 9.86 -11.02
C ASN A 180 -0.19 9.26 -12.32
N GLU A 181 0.98 8.63 -12.28
CA GLU A 181 1.57 7.97 -13.45
C GLU A 181 0.69 6.82 -13.96
N LEU A 182 0.17 6.00 -13.04
CA LEU A 182 -0.74 4.91 -13.39
C LEU A 182 -2.07 5.45 -13.93
N THR A 183 -2.59 6.54 -13.37
CA THR A 183 -3.78 7.24 -13.88
C THR A 183 -3.55 7.70 -15.31
N SER A 184 -2.42 8.34 -15.60
CA SER A 184 -2.05 8.78 -16.94
C SER A 184 -1.98 7.61 -17.94
N LYS A 185 -1.39 6.49 -17.50
CA LYS A 185 -1.33 5.27 -18.33
C LYS A 185 -2.72 4.72 -18.68
N VAL A 186 -3.62 4.60 -17.72
CA VAL A 186 -4.96 4.03 -17.99
C VAL A 186 -5.81 4.97 -18.83
N LEU A 187 -5.69 6.29 -18.65
CA LEU A 187 -6.33 7.29 -19.51
C LEU A 187 -5.83 7.19 -20.95
N ALA A 188 -4.52 7.03 -21.16
CA ALA A 188 -3.92 6.84 -22.49
C ALA A 188 -4.41 5.55 -23.19
N LEU A 189 -4.83 4.54 -22.43
CA LEU A 189 -5.47 3.31 -22.95
C LEU A 189 -6.97 3.47 -23.20
N GLY A 190 -7.54 4.67 -23.06
CA GLY A 190 -8.96 4.95 -23.30
C GLY A 190 -9.89 4.52 -22.15
N VAL A 191 -9.36 4.34 -20.93
CA VAL A 191 -10.20 4.15 -19.74
C VAL A 191 -10.82 5.50 -19.37
N ARG A 192 -12.12 5.52 -19.09
CA ARG A 192 -12.79 6.70 -18.56
C ARG A 192 -12.66 6.71 -17.03
N ILE A 193 -12.31 7.86 -16.46
CA ILE A 193 -12.30 8.06 -15.00
C ILE A 193 -13.23 9.22 -14.69
N ILE A 194 -14.21 8.98 -13.83
CA ILE A 194 -15.15 10.00 -13.39
C ILE A 194 -14.97 10.17 -11.87
N ASN A 195 -14.41 11.30 -11.49
CA ASN A 195 -14.21 11.70 -10.11
C ASN A 195 -15.46 12.39 -9.56
N GLY A 196 -15.61 12.39 -8.22
CA GLY A 196 -16.76 12.98 -7.54
C GLY A 196 -18.04 12.15 -7.66
N ILE A 197 -17.94 10.87 -8.04
CA ILE A 197 -19.08 9.96 -8.18
C ILE A 197 -19.05 8.89 -7.08
N GLU A 198 -19.92 9.02 -6.12
CA GLU A 198 -20.15 8.00 -5.10
C GLU A 198 -21.22 6.99 -5.58
N VAL A 199 -20.86 5.73 -5.65
CA VAL A 199 -21.78 4.63 -5.91
C VAL A 199 -22.58 4.35 -4.63
N LYS A 200 -23.90 4.26 -4.75
CA LYS A 200 -24.83 3.96 -3.66
C LYS A 200 -25.35 2.52 -3.67
N GLY A 201 -25.16 1.81 -4.77
CA GLY A 201 -25.58 0.43 -4.95
C GLY A 201 -25.68 0.08 -6.42
N TRP A 202 -26.08 -1.14 -6.71
CA TRP A 202 -26.35 -1.60 -8.06
C TRP A 202 -27.45 -2.65 -8.06
N ILE A 203 -28.09 -2.81 -9.21
CA ILE A 203 -29.11 -3.82 -9.48
C ILE A 203 -28.67 -4.61 -10.71
N ARG A 204 -28.77 -5.93 -10.64
CA ARG A 204 -28.58 -6.79 -11.82
C ARG A 204 -29.90 -6.92 -12.55
N THR A 205 -29.91 -6.54 -13.81
CA THR A 205 -31.01 -6.81 -14.76
C THR A 205 -30.68 -8.05 -15.60
N ALA A 206 -31.58 -8.42 -16.49
CA ALA A 206 -31.34 -9.53 -17.44
C ALA A 206 -30.14 -9.24 -18.37
N GLU A 207 -29.90 -7.98 -18.70
CA GLU A 207 -28.94 -7.58 -19.74
C GLU A 207 -27.67 -6.92 -19.18
N SER A 208 -27.73 -6.29 -18.00
CA SER A 208 -26.65 -5.46 -17.48
C SER A 208 -26.69 -5.33 -15.94
N LEU A 209 -25.69 -4.65 -15.41
CA LEU A 209 -25.69 -4.07 -14.06
C LEU A 209 -26.04 -2.59 -14.19
N GLU A 210 -26.98 -2.13 -13.40
CA GLU A 210 -27.35 -0.72 -13.26
C GLU A 210 -26.75 -0.18 -11.95
N ILE A 211 -25.73 0.65 -12.07
CA ILE A 211 -24.97 1.22 -10.96
C ILE A 211 -25.56 2.58 -10.61
N ASN A 212 -26.10 2.72 -9.40
CA ASN A 212 -26.76 3.92 -8.91
C ASN A 212 -25.75 4.84 -8.20
N THR A 213 -25.77 6.12 -8.54
CA THR A 213 -24.89 7.15 -7.98
C THR A 213 -25.65 8.06 -7.00
N GLN A 214 -24.89 8.85 -6.21
CA GLN A 214 -25.46 9.83 -5.28
C GLN A 214 -26.35 10.90 -5.95
N PHE A 215 -26.18 11.12 -7.24
CA PHE A 215 -26.98 12.11 -7.99
C PHE A 215 -28.24 11.50 -8.64
N GLY A 216 -28.55 10.24 -8.34
CA GLY A 216 -29.67 9.53 -8.95
C GLY A 216 -29.47 9.15 -10.41
N GLN A 217 -28.24 9.26 -10.91
CA GLN A 217 -27.87 8.80 -12.26
C GLN A 217 -27.53 7.31 -12.19
N THR A 218 -27.90 6.61 -13.25
CA THR A 218 -27.57 5.19 -13.43
C THR A 218 -26.53 5.05 -14.54
N ILE A 219 -25.49 4.29 -14.25
CA ILE A 219 -24.43 3.91 -15.21
C ILE A 219 -24.58 2.41 -15.46
N LYS A 220 -24.58 2.00 -16.72
CA LYS A 220 -24.72 0.58 -17.08
C LYS A 220 -23.39 -0.07 -17.36
N ALA A 221 -23.24 -1.32 -16.91
CA ALA A 221 -22.08 -2.14 -17.20
C ALA A 221 -22.44 -3.62 -17.36
N LYS A 222 -21.62 -4.38 -18.07
CA LYS A 222 -21.75 -5.85 -18.10
C LYS A 222 -21.20 -6.48 -16.82
N GLN A 223 -20.12 -5.91 -16.28
CA GLN A 223 -19.45 -6.38 -15.07
C GLN A 223 -19.03 -5.22 -14.16
N LEU A 224 -18.90 -5.53 -12.88
CA LEU A 224 -18.50 -4.59 -11.83
C LEU A 224 -17.32 -5.15 -11.04
N ILE A 225 -16.32 -4.31 -10.80
CA ILE A 225 -15.19 -4.61 -9.93
C ILE A 225 -15.19 -3.60 -8.77
N ALA A 226 -15.24 -4.11 -7.54
CA ALA A 226 -15.25 -3.30 -6.33
C ALA A 226 -13.82 -3.18 -5.75
N CYS A 227 -13.25 -1.97 -5.80
CA CYS A 227 -11.90 -1.68 -5.31
C CYS A 227 -11.93 -0.60 -4.21
N MET A 228 -12.83 -0.76 -3.22
CA MET A 228 -13.14 0.26 -2.23
C MET A 228 -12.37 0.08 -0.91
N ASN A 229 -11.52 -0.97 -0.79
CA ASN A 229 -10.75 -1.27 0.42
C ASN A 229 -11.63 -1.26 1.69
N GLY A 230 -11.24 -0.54 2.74
CA GLY A 230 -11.98 -0.46 4.00
C GLY A 230 -13.41 0.11 3.90
N PHE A 231 -13.76 0.76 2.78
CA PHE A 231 -15.12 1.26 2.53
C PHE A 231 -16.04 0.21 1.89
N THR A 232 -15.54 -1.00 1.64
CA THR A 232 -16.31 -2.08 1.00
C THR A 232 -17.57 -2.43 1.78
N GLN A 233 -17.54 -2.40 3.11
CA GLN A 233 -18.71 -2.67 3.96
C GLN A 233 -19.90 -1.76 3.68
N ASN A 234 -19.67 -0.55 3.20
CA ASN A 234 -20.77 0.40 2.92
C ASN A 234 -21.68 -0.09 1.79
N LEU A 235 -21.15 -0.90 0.87
CA LEU A 235 -21.91 -1.44 -0.26
C LEU A 235 -22.09 -2.96 -0.20
N LEU A 236 -21.21 -3.66 0.51
CA LEU A 236 -21.17 -5.11 0.65
C LEU A 236 -21.03 -5.50 2.13
N PRO A 237 -22.05 -5.21 2.95
CA PRO A 237 -22.00 -5.45 4.40
C PRO A 237 -21.87 -6.94 4.78
N GLN A 238 -22.21 -7.85 3.85
CA GLN A 238 -22.05 -9.29 4.04
C GLN A 238 -20.58 -9.75 4.01
N LEU A 239 -19.67 -8.92 3.49
CA LEU A 239 -18.24 -9.19 3.55
C LEU A 239 -17.67 -8.65 4.87
N ASN A 240 -17.11 -9.52 5.67
CA ASN A 240 -16.50 -9.11 6.95
C ASN A 240 -15.13 -8.46 6.72
N ILE A 241 -15.14 -7.25 6.14
CA ILE A 241 -13.93 -6.46 5.91
C ILE A 241 -13.89 -5.35 6.96
N GLN A 242 -12.98 -5.46 7.91
CA GLN A 242 -12.78 -4.45 8.95
C GLN A 242 -11.76 -3.41 8.46
N PRO A 243 -12.13 -2.12 8.38
CA PRO A 243 -11.16 -1.07 8.08
C PRO A 243 -10.18 -0.93 9.25
N ALA A 244 -8.90 -0.73 8.94
CA ALA A 244 -7.89 -0.41 9.94
C ALA A 244 -7.18 0.88 9.54
N ARG A 245 -7.20 1.86 10.43
CA ARG A 245 -6.53 3.14 10.24
C ARG A 245 -5.05 3.01 10.58
N GLY A 246 -4.17 3.44 9.66
CA GLY A 246 -2.76 3.70 9.94
C GLY A 246 -2.53 5.19 10.06
N GLN A 247 -1.73 5.62 11.02
CA GLN A 247 -1.40 7.03 11.22
C GLN A 247 0.06 7.27 10.90
N ILE A 248 0.35 8.41 10.27
CA ILE A 248 1.71 8.85 9.97
C ILE A 248 1.92 10.28 10.41
N LEU A 249 3.13 10.57 10.88
CA LEU A 249 3.62 11.89 11.22
C LEU A 249 4.79 12.23 10.30
N LEU A 250 4.92 13.50 9.94
CA LEU A 250 6.08 14.02 9.21
C LEU A 250 6.72 15.13 10.03
N THR A 251 8.01 15.01 10.32
CA THR A 251 8.75 16.03 11.07
C THR A 251 8.91 17.33 10.27
N LYS A 252 9.26 18.42 10.96
CA LYS A 252 9.90 19.57 10.29
C LYS A 252 11.23 19.13 9.68
N PRO A 253 11.81 19.93 8.74
CA PRO A 253 13.16 19.66 8.25
C PRO A 253 14.17 19.53 9.39
N ILE A 254 15.10 18.58 9.26
CA ILE A 254 16.15 18.29 10.24
C ILE A 254 17.48 18.52 9.54
N ASP A 255 18.27 19.45 10.06
CA ASP A 255 19.60 19.72 9.52
C ASP A 255 20.56 18.57 9.85
N GLY A 256 21.33 18.15 8.86
CA GLY A 256 22.28 17.04 9.02
C GLY A 256 21.66 15.67 9.22
N LEU A 257 20.40 15.46 8.80
CA LEU A 257 19.74 14.16 8.91
C LEU A 257 20.57 13.06 8.23
N MET A 258 21.02 12.10 9.04
CA MET A 258 21.81 10.94 8.58
C MET A 258 20.93 9.80 8.08
N LEU A 259 19.68 9.74 8.51
CA LEU A 259 18.76 8.65 8.19
C LEU A 259 18.51 8.57 6.67
N LYS A 260 18.77 7.40 6.10
CA LYS A 260 18.44 7.05 4.70
C LYS A 260 17.93 5.61 4.67
N GLY A 261 16.79 5.41 4.03
CA GLY A 261 16.18 4.10 3.89
C GLY A 261 14.80 4.01 4.51
N THR A 262 14.20 2.85 4.35
CA THR A 262 12.96 2.45 5.00
C THR A 262 13.31 1.60 6.22
N PHE A 263 12.65 1.83 7.33
CA PHE A 263 12.93 1.15 8.59
C PHE A 263 11.67 0.56 9.18
N HIS A 264 11.78 -0.65 9.69
CA HIS A 264 10.75 -1.40 10.39
C HIS A 264 11.18 -1.71 11.82
N PHE A 265 10.22 -1.91 12.70
CA PHE A 265 10.40 -2.37 14.07
C PHE A 265 9.13 -3.08 14.55
N ASP A 266 9.29 -4.08 15.43
CA ASP A 266 8.19 -4.80 16.06
C ASP A 266 7.24 -5.40 14.99
N GLU A 267 7.75 -6.38 14.22
CA GLU A 267 7.00 -7.06 13.13
C GLU A 267 6.33 -6.07 12.14
N GLY A 268 6.94 -4.90 11.92
CA GLY A 268 6.41 -3.87 11.04
C GLY A 268 5.26 -3.03 11.62
N PHE A 269 4.93 -3.20 12.92
CA PHE A 269 3.95 -2.33 13.59
C PHE A 269 4.43 -0.89 13.73
N TYR A 270 5.74 -0.66 13.72
CA TYR A 270 6.34 0.67 13.66
C TYR A 270 7.22 0.76 12.42
N TYR A 271 7.14 1.90 11.75
CA TYR A 271 7.92 2.13 10.54
C TYR A 271 8.28 3.60 10.40
N TRP A 272 9.45 3.86 9.85
CA TRP A 272 9.89 5.22 9.55
C TRP A 272 10.83 5.25 8.34
N ARG A 273 10.92 6.40 7.70
CA ARG A 273 11.83 6.65 6.58
C ARG A 273 12.16 8.13 6.48
N ASN A 274 13.22 8.45 5.75
CA ASN A 274 13.43 9.83 5.32
C ASN A 274 12.56 10.20 4.12
N ILE A 275 12.11 11.45 4.10
CA ILE A 275 11.53 12.16 2.95
C ILE A 275 12.35 13.45 2.77
N GLY A 276 13.36 13.40 1.89
CA GLY A 276 14.39 14.43 1.86
C GLY A 276 15.10 14.54 3.22
N ASN A 277 15.05 15.71 3.84
CA ASN A 277 15.60 15.98 5.17
C ASN A 277 14.55 15.93 6.30
N ARG A 278 13.44 15.22 6.11
CA ARG A 278 12.39 14.99 7.12
C ARG A 278 12.30 13.51 7.43
N ILE A 279 11.77 13.18 8.59
CA ILE A 279 11.42 11.81 8.96
C ILE A 279 9.90 11.66 8.92
N LEU A 280 9.44 10.68 8.16
CA LEU A 280 8.07 10.18 8.22
C LEU A 280 8.08 9.00 9.18
N ILE A 281 7.18 9.00 10.17
CA ILE A 281 7.02 7.95 11.18
C ILE A 281 5.57 7.50 11.17
N GLY A 282 5.33 6.21 11.24
CA GLY A 282 3.99 5.65 11.37
C GLY A 282 3.99 4.38 12.22
N GLY A 283 2.78 3.92 12.55
CA GLY A 283 2.60 2.67 13.29
C GLY A 283 1.78 2.82 14.56
N ALA A 284 2.09 2.00 15.57
CA ALA A 284 1.46 1.97 16.90
C ALA A 284 -0.02 1.53 16.93
N ARG A 285 -0.60 1.05 15.83
CA ARG A 285 -2.00 0.57 15.82
C ARG A 285 -2.22 -0.66 16.71
N ASN A 286 -1.17 -1.43 16.99
CA ASN A 286 -1.18 -2.57 17.89
C ASN A 286 -1.47 -2.19 19.35
N LEU A 287 -1.28 -0.92 19.72
CA LEU A 287 -1.56 -0.43 21.08
C LEU A 287 -3.05 -0.29 21.38
N ASP A 288 -3.87 -0.05 20.37
CA ASP A 288 -5.34 0.04 20.50
C ASP A 288 -6.04 -0.36 19.20
N ILE A 289 -6.03 -1.65 18.91
CA ILE A 289 -6.65 -2.21 17.69
C ILE A 289 -8.13 -1.82 17.58
N PRO A 290 -8.97 -1.89 18.65
CA PRO A 290 -10.37 -1.50 18.54
C PRO A 290 -10.59 -0.04 18.15
N ALA A 291 -9.82 0.89 18.68
CA ALA A 291 -9.92 2.31 18.33
C ALA A 291 -9.46 2.60 16.89
N GLU A 292 -8.54 1.79 16.37
CA GLU A 292 -8.03 1.93 15.00
C GLU A 292 -8.87 1.16 13.95
N GLN A 293 -9.87 0.38 14.36
CA GLN A 293 -10.86 -0.23 13.45
C GLN A 293 -11.94 0.78 13.01
N THR A 294 -11.55 1.75 12.18
CA THR A 294 -12.41 2.86 11.79
C THR A 294 -12.06 3.39 10.40
N THR A 295 -13.03 4.01 9.75
CA THR A 295 -12.85 4.84 8.56
C THR A 295 -12.72 6.33 8.88
N ASP A 296 -12.81 6.71 10.15
CA ASP A 296 -12.62 8.10 10.57
C ASP A 296 -11.18 8.57 10.26
N LEU A 297 -11.09 9.75 9.68
CA LEU A 297 -9.82 10.38 9.30
C LEU A 297 -9.25 11.28 10.39
N ALA A 298 -9.97 11.47 11.50
CA ALA A 298 -9.44 12.18 12.65
C ALA A 298 -8.26 11.39 13.26
N LEU A 299 -7.21 12.09 13.68
CA LEU A 299 -6.09 11.47 14.39
C LEU A 299 -6.58 10.95 15.74
N SER A 300 -6.17 9.74 16.10
CA SER A 300 -6.41 9.24 17.45
C SER A 300 -5.50 9.96 18.47
N LEU A 301 -5.96 10.03 19.71
CA LEU A 301 -5.21 10.66 20.80
C LEU A 301 -3.91 9.92 21.16
N ILE A 302 -3.75 8.66 20.76
CA ILE A 302 -2.54 7.85 20.98
C ILE A 302 -1.27 8.57 20.49
N HIS A 303 -1.37 9.33 19.39
CA HIS A 303 -0.24 10.06 18.82
C HIS A 303 -0.13 11.51 19.27
N ILE A 304 -1.18 12.05 19.91
CA ILE A 304 -1.24 13.48 20.32
C ILE A 304 -0.83 13.67 21.79
N SER A 305 -1.08 12.66 22.64
CA SER A 305 -1.07 12.88 24.08
C SER A 305 0.27 12.78 24.78
N GLU A 306 1.36 12.29 24.13
CA GLU A 306 2.65 12.20 24.84
C GLU A 306 3.90 12.43 23.97
N PRO A 307 4.35 13.70 23.79
CA PRO A 307 5.70 13.96 23.30
C PRO A 307 6.81 13.40 24.22
N THR A 308 6.45 12.95 25.42
CA THR A 308 7.38 12.36 26.40
C THR A 308 7.64 10.86 26.19
N ARG A 309 6.73 10.10 25.54
CA ARG A 309 6.99 8.68 25.19
C ARG A 309 8.00 8.53 24.06
N LEU A 310 8.08 9.48 23.13
CA LEU A 310 9.12 9.52 22.09
C LEU A 310 10.53 9.76 22.62
N ARG A 311 10.71 10.07 23.91
CA ARG A 311 12.03 10.18 24.55
C ARG A 311 12.61 8.85 25.00
N ARG A 312 11.88 7.74 24.83
CA ARG A 312 12.33 6.37 25.17
C ARG A 312 12.47 5.43 23.96
N ILE A 313 12.35 5.99 22.73
CA ILE A 313 12.69 5.28 21.50
C ILE A 313 14.01 5.83 20.98
#